data_618db4c7a1039e7b7ecf483f271a0a66
#
_entry.id   618db4c7a1039e7b7ecf483f271a0a66
#
_cell.length_a   1.000
_cell.length_b   1.000
_cell.length_c   1.000
_cell.angle_alpha   90.00
_cell.angle_beta   90.00
_cell.angle_gamma   90.00
#
_symmetry.space_group_name_H-M   'P 1'
#
loop_
_entity.id
_entity.type
_entity.pdbx_description
1 polymer ?
#
loop_
_entity_poly.entity_id
_entity_poly.type
_entity_poly.pdbx_seq_one_letter_code
_entity_poly.pdbx_strand_id
1 'polypeptide(L)'
;MHDIAKPIAMEGKVKSKRRGPMFIAIGGLVAVVMLLILIKGLQIFTMMSAGKKMLPPPTTVTSAVVKEEDWAPTLSAVGSISAVQGALLSTDLAGTVAKVNFQSGGEAKKGDVLVQLVASQEEADLELARSNLLRTRDLAARKVVSKQELDSAESAFKQKEGIVAKKEVRAPFDGQLGIRQVNVGQMIKEGQEVVQLTALDPVYVDFALPQQELAKISTGLEVRVHTDAVPGREFKGKLTAINAMVDTVTRNVSLQGTLENPDHALRPGMFVKTDVVLPEKNKTIVIPGSAVSYAPYGDSVFVIEKKKDPKTGKESQLIRQQFVRVGEARGDFISINKGLNAGETIVSTGVFKLRNGMPVTINNDLAPKPQLNPKPIDS
;
A
#
# COMPACT_ATOMS: atom_id res chain seq x y z
N MET A 1 125.42 1.79 -8.21
CA MET A 1 125.96 1.65 -6.83
C MET A 1 125.04 0.72 -6.08
N HIS A 2 125.52 -0.45 -5.94
CA HIS A 2 125.77 -1.23 -4.70
C HIS A 2 124.43 -1.44 -3.84
N ASP A 3 124.12 -2.53 -3.35
CA ASP A 3 124.72 -3.90 -3.17
C ASP A 3 123.69 -4.86 -2.65
N ILE A 4 123.66 -6.05 -3.14
CA ILE A 4 123.73 -7.38 -2.50
C ILE A 4 123.01 -7.50 -1.15
N ALA A 5 122.12 -8.51 -1.10
CA ALA A 5 122.31 -9.68 -0.30
C ALA A 5 121.14 -10.68 -0.36
N LYS A 6 121.50 -11.88 -0.61
CA LYS A 6 120.78 -13.17 -0.63
C LYS A 6 120.46 -13.70 0.80
N PRO A 7 119.97 -14.88 0.87
CA PRO A 7 118.64 -15.38 1.25
C PRO A 7 118.69 -16.17 2.55
N ILE A 8 117.56 -16.46 3.12
CA ILE A 8 117.44 -17.60 4.06
C ILE A 8 116.08 -18.29 3.84
N ALA A 9 116.17 -19.52 3.41
CA ALA A 9 115.07 -20.47 3.38
C ALA A 9 114.66 -20.95 4.72
N MET A 10 113.33 -21.03 4.97
CA MET A 10 112.77 -21.87 6.02
C MET A 10 111.61 -22.67 5.49
N GLU A 11 111.77 -23.94 5.39
CA GLU A 11 110.77 -24.98 5.19
C GLU A 11 109.74 -24.94 6.33
N GLY A 12 108.51 -24.62 5.99
CA GLY A 12 107.35 -24.79 6.89
C GLY A 12 106.45 -25.88 6.31
N LYS A 13 106.38 -27.04 6.92
CA LYS A 13 105.52 -28.18 6.62
C LYS A 13 104.08 -27.81 6.67
N VAL A 14 103.36 -27.71 5.58
CA VAL A 14 101.88 -27.56 5.52
C VAL A 14 101.25 -28.90 5.87
N LYS A 15 100.56 -29.03 7.01
CA LYS A 15 99.71 -30.14 7.40
C LYS A 15 98.42 -30.07 6.56
N SER A 16 98.19 -31.13 5.74
CA SER A 16 96.98 -31.44 5.02
C SER A 16 95.80 -31.58 5.99
N LYS A 17 94.85 -30.57 6.00
CA LYS A 17 93.58 -30.65 6.74
C LYS A 17 92.66 -31.60 6.04
N ARG A 18 92.33 -32.72 6.69
CA ARG A 18 91.38 -33.75 6.23
C ARG A 18 89.95 -33.09 6.09
N ARG A 19 89.50 -32.87 4.85
CA ARG A 19 88.14 -32.30 4.51
C ARG A 19 87.00 -33.31 4.66
N GLY A 20 87.25 -34.53 5.17
CA GLY A 20 86.25 -35.59 5.30
C GLY A 20 85.04 -35.29 6.22
N PRO A 21 85.19 -34.76 7.44
CA PRO A 21 84.08 -34.65 8.35
C PRO A 21 83.11 -33.52 7.95
N MET A 22 83.60 -32.48 7.20
CA MET A 22 82.75 -31.37 6.74
C MET A 22 81.75 -31.77 5.64
N PHE A 23 82.16 -32.63 4.76
CA PHE A 23 81.27 -33.19 3.71
C PHE A 23 80.20 -34.14 4.31
N ILE A 24 80.50 -34.86 5.36
CA ILE A 24 79.55 -35.72 6.07
C ILE A 24 78.53 -34.84 6.81
N ALA A 25 78.97 -33.73 7.47
CA ALA A 25 78.09 -32.80 8.14
C ALA A 25 77.17 -32.05 7.20
N ILE A 26 77.68 -31.61 6.04
CA ILE A 26 76.84 -30.94 4.99
C ILE A 26 75.86 -31.93 4.38
N GLY A 27 76.27 -33.17 4.09
CA GLY A 27 75.43 -34.23 3.60
C GLY A 27 74.30 -34.59 4.57
N GLY A 28 74.62 -34.63 5.88
CA GLY A 28 73.61 -34.82 6.93
C GLY A 28 72.61 -33.68 7.02
N LEU A 29 73.08 -32.43 6.90
CA LEU A 29 72.21 -31.24 6.94
C LEU A 29 71.27 -31.25 5.68
N VAL A 30 71.79 -31.56 4.50
CA VAL A 30 70.98 -31.65 3.26
C VAL A 30 69.94 -32.77 3.36
N ALA A 31 70.32 -33.93 3.95
CA ALA A 31 69.39 -35.04 4.17
C ALA A 31 68.25 -34.67 5.12
N VAL A 32 68.54 -33.92 6.22
CA VAL A 32 67.53 -33.42 7.16
C VAL A 32 66.63 -32.41 6.47
N VAL A 33 67.16 -31.47 5.68
CA VAL A 33 66.37 -30.49 4.95
C VAL A 33 65.47 -31.19 3.91
N MET A 34 66.00 -32.16 3.17
CA MET A 34 65.18 -32.98 2.21
C MET A 34 64.07 -33.75 2.96
N LEU A 35 64.37 -34.33 4.14
CA LEU A 35 63.38 -35.04 4.92
C LEU A 35 62.27 -34.08 5.42
N LEU A 36 62.64 -32.88 5.87
CA LEU A 36 61.67 -31.86 6.27
C LEU A 36 60.79 -31.36 5.11
N ILE A 37 61.36 -31.19 3.90
CA ILE A 37 60.62 -30.82 2.70
C ILE A 37 59.66 -31.95 2.33
N LEU A 38 60.07 -33.21 2.42
CA LEU A 38 59.26 -34.39 2.13
C LEU A 38 58.11 -34.53 3.13
N ILE A 39 58.36 -34.33 4.43
CA ILE A 39 57.30 -34.32 5.46
C ILE A 39 56.34 -33.15 5.25
N LYS A 40 56.82 -31.94 4.92
CA LYS A 40 55.98 -30.79 4.62
C LYS A 40 55.18 -30.98 3.33
N GLY A 41 55.77 -31.54 2.30
CA GLY A 41 55.11 -31.91 1.07
C GLY A 41 53.97 -32.91 1.29
N LEU A 42 54.24 -33.96 2.13
CA LEU A 42 53.21 -34.93 2.50
C LEU A 42 52.09 -34.30 3.34
N GLN A 43 52.42 -33.40 4.26
CA GLN A 43 51.42 -32.65 5.04
C GLN A 43 50.57 -31.75 4.16
N ILE A 44 51.15 -31.04 3.20
CA ILE A 44 50.42 -30.17 2.26
C ILE A 44 49.53 -31.04 1.37
N PHE A 45 50.04 -32.17 0.86
CA PHE A 45 49.28 -33.09 0.04
C PHE A 45 48.10 -33.71 0.79
N THR A 46 48.28 -34.10 2.07
CA THR A 46 47.17 -34.61 2.90
C THR A 46 46.18 -33.52 3.25
N MET A 47 46.61 -32.27 3.53
CA MET A 47 45.71 -31.12 3.72
C MET A 47 44.93 -30.78 2.44
N MET A 48 45.57 -30.75 1.27
CA MET A 48 44.89 -30.52 0.00
C MET A 48 43.88 -31.61 -0.36
N SER A 49 44.20 -32.88 -0.05
CA SER A 49 43.29 -34.02 -0.27
C SER A 49 42.12 -34.04 0.74
N ALA A 50 42.35 -33.63 1.97
CA ALA A 50 41.29 -33.46 3.01
C ALA A 50 40.39 -32.28 2.70
N GLY A 51 40.92 -31.13 2.25
CA GLY A 51 40.15 -29.97 1.85
C GLY A 51 39.18 -30.18 0.68
N LYS A 52 39.49 -31.12 -0.24
CA LYS A 52 38.58 -31.51 -1.32
C LYS A 52 37.41 -32.40 -0.88
N LYS A 53 37.37 -32.89 0.36
CA LYS A 53 36.30 -33.75 0.88
C LYS A 53 35.36 -33.09 1.89
N MET A 54 35.65 -31.87 2.35
CA MET A 54 34.78 -31.14 3.24
C MET A 54 33.78 -30.30 2.43
N LEU A 55 32.68 -30.91 2.03
CA LEU A 55 31.47 -30.17 1.71
C LEU A 55 31.05 -29.47 3.00
N PRO A 56 30.74 -28.16 2.95
CA PRO A 56 30.22 -27.48 4.14
C PRO A 56 28.98 -28.22 4.67
N PRO A 57 28.76 -28.24 5.99
CA PRO A 57 27.59 -28.92 6.54
C PRO A 57 26.33 -28.33 5.90
N PRO A 58 25.31 -29.16 5.60
CA PRO A 58 24.10 -28.72 4.95
C PRO A 58 23.41 -27.65 5.83
N THR A 59 23.08 -26.52 5.22
CA THR A 59 22.37 -25.44 5.87
C THR A 59 20.89 -25.76 5.93
N THR A 60 20.28 -25.65 7.12
CA THR A 60 18.84 -25.86 7.28
C THR A 60 18.08 -24.66 6.72
N VAL A 61 17.12 -24.93 5.85
CA VAL A 61 16.25 -23.94 5.19
C VAL A 61 14.80 -24.38 5.22
N THR A 62 13.86 -23.46 5.07
CA THR A 62 12.47 -23.81 4.78
C THR A 62 12.22 -23.79 3.29
N SER A 63 11.27 -24.56 2.82
CA SER A 63 10.93 -24.65 1.40
C SER A 63 9.48 -24.21 1.14
N ALA A 64 9.23 -23.68 -0.04
CA ALA A 64 7.91 -23.45 -0.58
C ALA A 64 7.83 -24.00 -2.00
N VAL A 65 6.65 -24.51 -2.36
CA VAL A 65 6.37 -24.93 -3.74
C VAL A 65 5.83 -23.73 -4.49
N VAL A 66 6.40 -23.45 -5.64
CA VAL A 66 5.96 -22.38 -6.54
C VAL A 66 4.58 -22.71 -7.07
N LYS A 67 3.61 -21.85 -6.80
CA LYS A 67 2.23 -21.99 -7.26
C LYS A 67 1.91 -20.97 -8.34
N GLU A 68 1.04 -21.36 -9.23
CA GLU A 68 0.41 -20.47 -10.18
C GLU A 68 -0.95 -20.07 -9.59
N GLU A 69 -1.18 -18.77 -9.45
CA GLU A 69 -2.44 -18.22 -8.93
C GLU A 69 -3.00 -17.19 -9.91
N ASP A 70 -4.32 -17.10 -9.96
CA ASP A 70 -5.00 -16.08 -10.75
C ASP A 70 -4.91 -14.73 -10.00
N TRP A 71 -4.05 -13.85 -10.47
CA TRP A 71 -3.90 -12.51 -9.93
C TRP A 71 -4.46 -11.48 -10.90
N ALA A 72 -5.50 -10.76 -10.45
CA ALA A 72 -6.00 -9.61 -11.19
C ALA A 72 -5.02 -8.45 -11.00
N PRO A 73 -4.43 -7.88 -12.05
CA PRO A 73 -3.58 -6.70 -11.91
C PRO A 73 -4.38 -5.52 -11.37
N THR A 74 -3.73 -4.66 -10.61
CA THR A 74 -4.36 -3.47 -10.03
C THR A 74 -3.67 -2.21 -10.54
N LEU A 75 -4.45 -1.15 -10.74
CA LEU A 75 -3.93 0.19 -11.01
C LEU A 75 -4.05 1.01 -9.74
N SER A 76 -2.92 1.38 -9.18
CA SER A 76 -2.85 2.14 -7.92
C SER A 76 -2.78 3.64 -8.18
N ALA A 77 -3.54 4.41 -7.43
CA ALA A 77 -3.51 5.87 -7.42
C ALA A 77 -3.68 6.40 -5.99
N VAL A 78 -3.35 7.67 -5.80
CA VAL A 78 -3.74 8.40 -4.61
C VAL A 78 -4.99 9.19 -4.93
N GLY A 79 -5.96 9.17 -4.02
CA GLY A 79 -7.23 9.86 -4.16
C GLY A 79 -7.63 10.57 -2.87
N SER A 80 -8.81 11.15 -2.91
CA SER A 80 -9.45 11.77 -1.75
C SER A 80 -10.91 11.34 -1.65
N ILE A 81 -11.40 11.23 -0.43
CA ILE A 81 -12.81 10.97 -0.18
C ILE A 81 -13.59 12.27 -0.32
N SER A 82 -14.73 12.21 -1.02
CA SER A 82 -15.68 13.29 -1.13
C SER A 82 -17.10 12.83 -0.76
N ALA A 83 -17.94 13.76 -0.34
CA ALA A 83 -19.31 13.45 -0.01
C ALA A 83 -20.17 13.37 -1.28
N VAL A 84 -21.13 12.44 -1.31
CA VAL A 84 -22.13 12.39 -2.40
C VAL A 84 -22.99 13.64 -2.40
N GLN A 85 -23.35 14.14 -1.20
CA GLN A 85 -24.06 15.39 -1.00
C GLN A 85 -23.44 16.14 0.17
N GLY A 86 -23.17 17.42 -0.04
CA GLY A 86 -22.68 18.31 1.00
C GLY A 86 -23.24 19.70 0.75
N ALA A 87 -23.85 20.31 1.76
CA ALA A 87 -24.41 21.65 1.66
C ALA A 87 -24.06 22.45 2.91
N LEU A 88 -23.65 23.69 2.69
CA LEU A 88 -23.55 24.68 3.74
C LEU A 88 -24.91 25.35 3.83
N LEU A 89 -25.67 25.01 4.88
CA LEU A 89 -27.01 25.53 5.08
C LEU A 89 -26.93 26.96 5.58
N SER A 90 -27.65 27.85 4.91
CA SER A 90 -27.77 29.28 5.23
C SER A 90 -29.23 29.68 5.37
N THR A 91 -29.48 30.84 5.93
CA THR A 91 -30.84 31.37 6.01
C THR A 91 -31.20 32.13 4.74
N ASP A 92 -32.44 31.93 4.26
CA ASP A 92 -33.01 32.62 3.08
C ASP A 92 -33.48 34.05 3.39
N LEU A 93 -33.74 34.38 4.67
CA LEU A 93 -34.24 35.68 5.11
C LEU A 93 -33.51 36.13 6.38
N ALA A 94 -33.35 37.41 6.55
CA ALA A 94 -32.87 37.99 7.80
C ALA A 94 -33.89 37.80 8.93
N GLY A 95 -33.40 37.65 10.17
CA GLY A 95 -34.24 37.52 11.35
C GLY A 95 -33.48 37.14 12.61
N THR A 96 -34.17 37.17 13.74
CA THR A 96 -33.60 36.69 15.01
C THR A 96 -33.85 35.20 15.14
N VAL A 97 -32.85 34.42 15.54
CA VAL A 97 -32.97 32.99 15.80
C VAL A 97 -33.86 32.76 17.01
N ALA A 98 -35.03 32.17 16.79
CA ALA A 98 -35.99 31.83 17.87
C ALA A 98 -35.60 30.50 18.53
N LYS A 99 -35.22 29.50 17.71
CA LYS A 99 -34.91 28.16 18.21
C LYS A 99 -33.88 27.46 17.31
N VAL A 100 -33.04 26.64 17.95
CA VAL A 100 -32.10 25.70 17.29
C VAL A 100 -32.49 24.31 17.75
N ASN A 101 -32.85 23.42 16.81
CA ASN A 101 -33.40 22.11 17.07
C ASN A 101 -32.41 20.97 16.90
N PHE A 102 -31.12 21.26 16.77
CA PHE A 102 -30.07 20.26 16.59
C PHE A 102 -28.87 20.48 17.50
N GLN A 103 -28.05 19.46 17.65
CA GLN A 103 -26.75 19.51 18.31
C GLN A 103 -25.64 19.43 17.27
N SER A 104 -24.52 20.10 17.53
CA SER A 104 -23.33 20.00 16.70
C SER A 104 -22.84 18.56 16.63
N GLY A 105 -22.57 18.05 15.40
CA GLY A 105 -22.18 16.66 15.16
C GLY A 105 -23.34 15.66 15.14
N GLY A 106 -24.58 16.09 15.37
CA GLY A 106 -25.78 15.25 15.33
C GLY A 106 -26.17 14.85 13.89
N GLU A 107 -27.15 13.98 13.78
CA GLU A 107 -27.75 13.58 12.49
C GLU A 107 -29.01 14.37 12.23
N ALA A 108 -29.31 14.62 10.96
CA ALA A 108 -30.56 15.21 10.50
C ALA A 108 -31.13 14.39 9.34
N LYS A 109 -32.45 14.29 9.33
CA LYS A 109 -33.22 13.71 8.23
C LYS A 109 -33.74 14.79 7.32
N LYS A 110 -33.92 14.44 6.05
CA LYS A 110 -34.53 15.33 5.06
C LYS A 110 -35.86 15.91 5.57
N GLY A 111 -35.96 17.22 5.53
CA GLY A 111 -37.15 17.96 6.00
C GLY A 111 -37.11 18.40 7.46
N ASP A 112 -36.15 17.91 8.26
CA ASP A 112 -36.02 18.34 9.67
C ASP A 112 -35.77 19.85 9.74
N VAL A 113 -36.49 20.51 10.64
CA VAL A 113 -36.32 21.94 10.92
C VAL A 113 -35.15 22.11 11.88
N LEU A 114 -34.05 22.65 11.38
CA LEU A 114 -32.81 22.82 12.13
C LEU A 114 -32.80 24.13 12.90
N VAL A 115 -33.21 25.22 12.26
CA VAL A 115 -33.27 26.53 12.87
C VAL A 115 -34.60 27.18 12.50
N GLN A 116 -35.20 27.84 13.48
CA GLN A 116 -36.39 28.69 13.32
C GLN A 116 -36.03 30.14 13.63
N LEU A 117 -36.43 31.04 12.74
CA LEU A 117 -36.35 32.45 12.97
C LEU A 117 -37.68 32.95 13.60
N VAL A 118 -37.63 34.06 14.27
CA VAL A 118 -38.83 34.75 14.73
C VAL A 118 -39.68 35.13 13.51
N ALA A 119 -40.92 34.64 13.45
CA ALA A 119 -41.82 34.76 12.31
C ALA A 119 -43.20 35.28 12.69
N SER A 120 -43.35 35.89 13.90
CA SER A 120 -44.67 36.27 14.45
C SER A 120 -45.46 37.21 13.53
N GLN A 121 -44.78 38.13 12.85
CA GLN A 121 -45.43 39.05 11.90
C GLN A 121 -45.86 38.33 10.63
N GLU A 122 -44.95 37.47 10.07
CA GLU A 122 -45.20 36.71 8.84
C GLU A 122 -46.31 35.66 9.04
N GLU A 123 -46.35 35.03 10.23
CA GLU A 123 -47.41 34.08 10.62
C GLU A 123 -48.78 34.78 10.72
N ALA A 124 -48.84 36.00 11.33
CA ALA A 124 -50.05 36.79 11.39
C ALA A 124 -50.55 37.19 9.98
N ASP A 125 -49.62 37.60 9.11
CA ASP A 125 -49.92 37.93 7.70
C ASP A 125 -50.44 36.71 6.94
N LEU A 126 -49.84 35.53 7.16
CA LEU A 126 -50.26 34.25 6.55
C LEU A 126 -51.69 33.89 6.99
N GLU A 127 -51.98 34.01 8.28
CA GLU A 127 -53.34 33.73 8.82
C GLU A 127 -54.40 34.69 8.25
N LEU A 128 -54.06 35.97 8.09
CA LEU A 128 -54.93 36.96 7.43
C LEU A 128 -55.17 36.54 5.97
N ALA A 129 -54.11 36.18 5.20
CA ALA A 129 -54.22 35.75 3.80
C ALA A 129 -55.06 34.47 3.70
N ARG A 130 -54.89 33.52 4.62
CA ARG A 130 -55.66 32.27 4.70
C ARG A 130 -57.16 32.54 4.92
N SER A 131 -57.47 33.41 5.90
CA SER A 131 -58.86 33.82 6.20
C SER A 131 -59.54 34.48 4.99
N ASN A 132 -58.79 35.35 4.28
CA ASN A 132 -59.27 35.99 3.07
C ASN A 132 -59.52 34.96 1.93
N LEU A 133 -58.58 34.02 1.71
CA LEU A 133 -58.76 32.97 0.74
C LEU A 133 -59.97 32.09 1.02
N LEU A 134 -60.20 31.68 2.27
CA LEU A 134 -61.35 30.86 2.67
C LEU A 134 -62.65 31.61 2.40
N ARG A 135 -62.73 32.88 2.73
CA ARG A 135 -63.89 33.76 2.49
C ARG A 135 -64.13 33.89 0.98
N THR A 136 -63.11 34.20 0.18
CA THR A 136 -63.20 34.39 -1.23
C THR A 136 -63.62 33.08 -1.94
N ARG A 137 -63.12 31.90 -1.47
CA ARG A 137 -63.49 30.59 -1.96
C ARG A 137 -64.98 30.27 -1.73
N ASP A 138 -65.53 30.63 -0.54
CA ASP A 138 -66.96 30.45 -0.26
C ASP A 138 -67.83 31.36 -1.17
N LEU A 139 -67.44 32.64 -1.34
CA LEU A 139 -68.11 33.57 -2.24
C LEU A 139 -68.04 33.13 -3.70
N ALA A 140 -66.90 32.60 -4.15
CA ALA A 140 -66.74 32.08 -5.48
C ALA A 140 -67.64 30.85 -5.75
N ALA A 141 -67.76 29.94 -4.76
CA ALA A 141 -68.69 28.81 -4.81
C ALA A 141 -70.14 29.27 -4.98
N ARG A 142 -70.49 30.42 -4.39
CA ARG A 142 -71.78 31.04 -4.52
C ARG A 142 -71.90 31.94 -5.80
N LYS A 143 -70.87 32.01 -6.61
CA LYS A 143 -70.78 32.83 -7.86
C LYS A 143 -70.89 34.34 -7.59
N VAL A 144 -70.48 34.80 -6.39
CA VAL A 144 -70.56 36.22 -6.00
C VAL A 144 -69.31 36.99 -6.42
N VAL A 145 -68.16 36.31 -6.52
CA VAL A 145 -66.89 36.92 -6.93
C VAL A 145 -66.36 36.30 -8.22
N SER A 146 -65.48 37.00 -8.92
CA SER A 146 -64.88 36.56 -10.15
C SER A 146 -63.79 35.47 -9.90
N LYS A 147 -63.53 34.67 -10.94
CA LYS A 147 -62.39 33.72 -10.88
C LYS A 147 -61.05 34.42 -10.68
N GLN A 148 -60.86 35.62 -11.26
CA GLN A 148 -59.67 36.43 -11.10
C GLN A 148 -59.42 36.82 -9.60
N GLU A 149 -60.48 37.12 -8.88
CA GLU A 149 -60.41 37.49 -7.49
C GLU A 149 -60.03 36.28 -6.59
N LEU A 150 -60.55 35.08 -6.89
CA LEU A 150 -60.16 33.85 -6.24
C LEU A 150 -58.68 33.52 -6.54
N ASP A 151 -58.25 33.58 -7.81
CA ASP A 151 -56.85 33.33 -8.20
C ASP A 151 -55.89 34.33 -7.53
N SER A 152 -56.33 35.61 -7.34
CA SER A 152 -55.55 36.61 -6.62
C SER A 152 -55.39 36.26 -5.13
N ALA A 153 -56.51 35.85 -4.48
CA ALA A 153 -56.46 35.42 -3.07
C ALA A 153 -55.59 34.17 -2.83
N GLU A 154 -55.66 33.19 -3.76
CA GLU A 154 -54.81 32.01 -3.74
C GLU A 154 -53.31 32.35 -3.90
N SER A 155 -53.04 33.28 -4.81
CA SER A 155 -51.63 33.74 -5.03
C SER A 155 -51.08 34.47 -3.81
N ALA A 156 -51.89 35.35 -3.18
CA ALA A 156 -51.54 36.07 -1.97
C ALA A 156 -51.26 35.09 -0.81
N PHE A 157 -52.09 34.09 -0.62
CA PHE A 157 -51.86 33.04 0.40
C PHE A 157 -50.55 32.28 0.16
N LYS A 158 -50.33 31.75 -1.07
CA LYS A 158 -49.11 31.06 -1.44
C LYS A 158 -47.84 31.91 -1.24
N GLN A 159 -47.92 33.21 -1.53
CA GLN A 159 -46.80 34.11 -1.31
C GLN A 159 -46.44 34.23 0.20
N LYS A 160 -47.44 34.38 1.06
CA LYS A 160 -47.21 34.49 2.52
C LYS A 160 -46.75 33.16 3.10
N GLU A 161 -47.31 32.04 2.63
CA GLU A 161 -46.86 30.69 3.01
C GLU A 161 -45.39 30.48 2.67
N GLY A 162 -44.92 30.86 1.47
CA GLY A 162 -43.53 30.80 1.05
C GLY A 162 -42.60 31.66 1.91
N ILE A 163 -43.08 32.84 2.38
CA ILE A 163 -42.29 33.71 3.27
C ILE A 163 -42.12 33.05 4.65
N VAL A 164 -43.18 32.50 5.23
CA VAL A 164 -43.10 31.78 6.51
C VAL A 164 -42.19 30.55 6.40
N ALA A 165 -42.31 29.77 5.31
CA ALA A 165 -41.45 28.60 5.08
C ALA A 165 -39.97 28.98 5.04
N LYS A 166 -39.62 30.15 4.49
CA LYS A 166 -38.22 30.64 4.44
C LYS A 166 -37.68 31.11 5.80
N LYS A 167 -38.53 31.23 6.83
CA LYS A 167 -38.08 31.49 8.20
C LYS A 167 -37.56 30.22 8.92
N GLU A 168 -37.65 29.08 8.27
CA GLU A 168 -37.15 27.83 8.77
C GLU A 168 -36.01 27.34 7.90
N VAL A 169 -34.86 27.02 8.49
CA VAL A 169 -33.76 26.34 7.81
C VAL A 169 -33.97 24.84 8.00
N ARG A 170 -34.22 24.15 6.88
CA ARG A 170 -34.48 22.70 6.86
C ARG A 170 -33.36 21.93 6.20
N ALA A 171 -33.19 20.66 6.63
CA ALA A 171 -32.26 19.73 6.00
C ALA A 171 -32.77 19.30 4.62
N PRO A 172 -32.03 19.53 3.53
CA PRO A 172 -32.43 19.12 2.16
C PRO A 172 -32.26 17.62 1.88
N PHE A 173 -31.42 16.94 2.65
CA PHE A 173 -31.14 15.51 2.57
C PHE A 173 -30.73 14.96 3.93
N ASP A 174 -30.64 13.62 4.05
CA ASP A 174 -30.16 12.95 5.26
C ASP A 174 -28.65 13.08 5.40
N GLY A 175 -28.15 13.39 6.58
CA GLY A 175 -26.71 13.52 6.78
C GLY A 175 -26.30 13.93 8.18
N GLN A 176 -25.00 14.06 8.37
CA GLN A 176 -24.41 14.53 9.62
C GLN A 176 -24.22 16.05 9.58
N LEU A 177 -24.63 16.67 10.68
CA LEU A 177 -24.46 18.10 10.89
C LEU A 177 -23.07 18.41 11.43
N GLY A 178 -22.48 19.48 10.94
CA GLY A 178 -21.23 20.02 11.43
C GLY A 178 -21.36 20.80 12.73
N ILE A 179 -20.44 21.72 12.96
CA ILE A 179 -20.43 22.62 14.10
C ILE A 179 -21.41 23.76 13.82
N ARG A 180 -22.29 24.02 14.78
CA ARG A 180 -23.27 25.11 14.75
C ARG A 180 -22.59 26.49 14.72
N GLN A 181 -23.04 27.36 13.81
CA GLN A 181 -22.47 28.69 13.62
C GLN A 181 -23.38 29.82 14.13
N VAL A 182 -24.60 29.50 14.63
CA VAL A 182 -25.59 30.47 15.10
C VAL A 182 -26.08 30.12 16.50
N ASN A 183 -26.54 31.14 17.25
CA ASN A 183 -27.04 30.98 18.60
C ASN A 183 -28.47 31.50 18.70
N VAL A 184 -29.27 30.97 19.66
CA VAL A 184 -30.62 31.46 19.98
C VAL A 184 -30.52 32.92 20.45
N GLY A 185 -31.40 33.77 19.95
CA GLY A 185 -31.42 35.22 20.22
C GLY A 185 -30.48 36.03 19.31
N GLN A 186 -29.68 35.39 18.49
CA GLN A 186 -28.79 36.07 17.54
C GLN A 186 -29.58 36.60 16.35
N MET A 187 -29.32 37.85 15.98
CA MET A 187 -29.78 38.41 14.70
C MET A 187 -28.88 37.93 13.58
N ILE A 188 -29.45 37.30 12.55
CA ILE A 188 -28.72 36.80 11.36
C ILE A 188 -29.24 37.44 10.09
N LYS A 189 -28.36 37.58 9.10
CA LYS A 189 -28.66 38.20 7.81
C LYS A 189 -28.99 37.10 6.76
N GLU A 190 -29.66 37.48 5.70
CA GLU A 190 -29.86 36.64 4.53
C GLU A 190 -28.51 36.10 4.01
N GLY A 191 -28.44 34.79 3.68
CA GLY A 191 -27.25 34.12 3.25
C GLY A 191 -26.27 33.78 4.36
N GLN A 192 -26.54 34.08 5.62
CA GLN A 192 -25.64 33.73 6.72
C GLN A 192 -25.65 32.25 6.99
N GLU A 193 -24.43 31.68 7.06
CA GLU A 193 -24.19 30.27 7.31
C GLU A 193 -24.71 29.86 8.70
N VAL A 194 -25.34 28.70 8.75
CA VAL A 194 -25.96 28.12 9.95
C VAL A 194 -25.19 26.85 10.38
N VAL A 195 -25.07 25.93 9.48
CA VAL A 195 -24.39 24.62 9.71
C VAL A 195 -24.09 23.93 8.40
N GLN A 196 -22.98 23.19 8.35
CA GLN A 196 -22.66 22.25 7.27
C GLN A 196 -23.47 20.97 7.45
N LEU A 197 -24.15 20.52 6.41
CA LEU A 197 -24.78 19.20 6.34
C LEU A 197 -24.04 18.35 5.32
N THR A 198 -23.65 17.13 5.69
CA THR A 198 -22.85 16.24 4.84
C THR A 198 -23.41 14.82 4.89
N ALA A 199 -23.73 14.25 3.74
CA ALA A 199 -24.05 12.84 3.61
C ALA A 199 -22.76 12.02 3.71
N LEU A 200 -22.70 11.09 4.68
CA LEU A 200 -21.52 10.26 4.93
C LEU A 200 -21.65 8.84 4.40
N ASP A 201 -22.81 8.41 3.95
CA ASP A 201 -23.06 7.10 3.33
C ASP A 201 -24.08 7.22 2.21
N PRO A 202 -23.72 6.81 0.99
CA PRO A 202 -22.37 6.42 0.54
C PRO A 202 -21.42 7.62 0.41
N VAL A 203 -20.12 7.34 0.17
CA VAL A 203 -19.09 8.34 -0.14
C VAL A 203 -18.47 8.10 -1.50
N TYR A 204 -17.91 9.15 -2.08
CA TYR A 204 -17.10 9.04 -3.29
C TYR A 204 -15.61 8.97 -2.95
N VAL A 205 -14.86 8.30 -3.79
CA VAL A 205 -13.42 8.41 -3.90
C VAL A 205 -13.07 9.01 -5.25
N ASP A 206 -12.45 10.17 -5.25
CA ASP A 206 -11.98 10.86 -6.44
C ASP A 206 -10.47 10.66 -6.56
N PHE A 207 -10.01 10.15 -7.70
CA PHE A 207 -8.61 9.87 -7.99
C PHE A 207 -8.32 10.04 -9.46
N ALA A 208 -7.03 10.06 -9.84
CA ALA A 208 -6.64 10.24 -11.23
C ALA A 208 -5.67 9.14 -11.67
N LEU A 209 -5.82 8.69 -12.90
CA LEU A 209 -4.93 7.73 -13.55
C LEU A 209 -4.40 8.28 -14.88
N PRO A 210 -3.19 7.86 -15.30
CA PRO A 210 -2.63 8.25 -16.59
C PRO A 210 -3.53 7.83 -17.75
N GLN A 211 -3.65 8.69 -18.77
CA GLN A 211 -4.49 8.42 -19.96
C GLN A 211 -4.15 7.11 -20.68
N GLN A 212 -2.91 6.61 -20.53
CA GLN A 212 -2.46 5.35 -21.13
C GLN A 212 -3.22 4.13 -20.59
N GLU A 213 -3.74 4.21 -19.37
CA GLU A 213 -4.48 3.13 -18.71
C GLU A 213 -5.97 3.12 -19.09
N LEU A 214 -6.46 4.14 -19.80
CA LEU A 214 -7.89 4.32 -20.09
C LEU A 214 -8.50 3.13 -20.86
N ALA A 215 -7.73 2.51 -21.76
CA ALA A 215 -8.19 1.36 -22.53
C ALA A 215 -8.49 0.12 -21.68
N LYS A 216 -7.95 0.07 -20.44
CA LYS A 216 -8.13 -1.05 -19.50
C LYS A 216 -9.23 -0.79 -18.48
N ILE A 217 -9.77 0.44 -18.42
CA ILE A 217 -10.67 0.89 -17.37
C ILE A 217 -12.08 1.00 -17.93
N SER A 218 -13.06 0.49 -17.18
CA SER A 218 -14.48 0.66 -17.47
C SER A 218 -15.27 0.89 -16.19
N THR A 219 -16.42 1.52 -16.27
CA THR A 219 -17.32 1.65 -15.13
C THR A 219 -17.76 0.26 -14.63
N GLY A 220 -17.96 0.13 -13.31
CA GLY A 220 -18.32 -1.12 -12.66
C GLY A 220 -17.15 -1.94 -12.13
N LEU A 221 -15.90 -1.58 -12.45
CA LEU A 221 -14.71 -2.24 -11.87
C LEU A 221 -14.68 -2.07 -10.35
N GLU A 222 -14.18 -3.08 -9.67
CA GLU A 222 -13.95 -3.04 -8.21
C GLU A 222 -12.86 -2.02 -7.88
N VAL A 223 -13.16 -1.17 -6.92
CA VAL A 223 -12.21 -0.20 -6.36
C VAL A 223 -11.98 -0.55 -4.91
N ARG A 224 -10.72 -0.68 -4.51
CA ARG A 224 -10.28 -0.92 -3.13
C ARG A 224 -9.59 0.30 -2.60
N VAL A 225 -9.96 0.68 -1.41
CA VAL A 225 -9.45 1.90 -0.79
C VAL A 225 -8.84 1.58 0.57
N HIS A 226 -7.65 2.11 0.78
CA HIS A 226 -6.92 2.03 2.03
C HIS A 226 -6.61 3.43 2.55
N THR A 227 -6.72 3.62 3.86
CA THR A 227 -6.38 4.89 4.50
C THR A 227 -5.60 4.66 5.78
N ASP A 228 -4.63 5.51 6.05
CA ASP A 228 -3.86 5.49 7.29
C ASP A 228 -4.71 5.85 8.51
N ALA A 229 -5.85 6.54 8.31
CA ALA A 229 -6.77 6.87 9.38
C ALA A 229 -7.47 5.65 9.99
N VAL A 230 -7.56 4.52 9.24
CA VAL A 230 -8.14 3.24 9.69
C VAL A 230 -7.22 2.11 9.27
N PRO A 231 -6.10 1.90 10.00
CA PRO A 231 -5.10 0.92 9.63
C PRO A 231 -5.64 -0.50 9.55
N GLY A 232 -5.20 -1.27 8.55
CA GLY A 232 -5.54 -2.67 8.39
C GLY A 232 -6.95 -2.96 7.89
N ARG A 233 -7.73 -1.92 7.50
CA ARG A 233 -9.04 -2.07 6.90
C ARG A 233 -9.02 -1.70 5.43
N GLU A 234 -9.63 -2.55 4.61
CA GLU A 234 -9.87 -2.32 3.18
C GLU A 234 -11.34 -1.97 2.99
N PHE A 235 -11.61 -0.86 2.30
CA PHE A 235 -12.93 -0.45 1.88
C PHE A 235 -13.12 -0.80 0.41
N LYS A 236 -14.27 -1.40 0.08
CA LYS A 236 -14.58 -1.84 -1.28
C LYS A 236 -15.71 -1.01 -1.87
N GLY A 237 -15.58 -0.71 -3.14
CA GLY A 237 -16.58 0.02 -3.89
C GLY A 237 -16.49 -0.30 -5.37
N LYS A 238 -17.15 0.51 -6.18
CA LYS A 238 -17.17 0.37 -7.63
C LYS A 238 -16.81 1.68 -8.30
N LEU A 239 -16.10 1.59 -9.41
CA LEU A 239 -15.86 2.72 -10.31
C LEU A 239 -17.18 3.13 -10.96
N THR A 240 -17.68 4.33 -10.64
CA THR A 240 -18.98 4.81 -11.09
C THR A 240 -18.90 5.79 -12.23
N ALA A 241 -17.81 6.58 -12.28
CA ALA A 241 -17.66 7.56 -13.35
C ALA A 241 -16.19 7.69 -13.81
N ILE A 242 -16.05 7.98 -15.10
CA ILE A 242 -14.78 8.30 -15.75
C ILE A 242 -15.00 9.65 -16.41
N ASN A 243 -14.16 10.64 -16.12
CA ASN A 243 -14.27 11.95 -16.73
C ASN A 243 -14.03 11.83 -18.25
N ALA A 244 -14.88 12.48 -19.04
CA ALA A 244 -14.74 12.52 -20.50
C ALA A 244 -13.54 13.35 -20.98
N MET A 245 -13.01 14.24 -20.14
CA MET A 245 -11.87 15.09 -20.46
C MET A 245 -10.60 14.60 -19.77
N VAL A 246 -9.51 14.61 -20.54
CA VAL A 246 -8.15 14.40 -20.02
C VAL A 246 -7.60 15.76 -19.62
N ASP A 247 -7.01 15.84 -18.44
CA ASP A 247 -6.28 17.04 -18.03
C ASP A 247 -5.04 17.22 -18.93
N THR A 248 -4.98 18.33 -19.62
CA THR A 248 -3.96 18.60 -20.65
C THR A 248 -2.57 18.88 -20.04
N VAL A 249 -2.52 19.26 -18.78
CA VAL A 249 -1.27 19.58 -18.05
C VAL A 249 -0.65 18.32 -17.50
N THR A 250 -1.45 17.53 -16.77
CA THR A 250 -0.98 16.32 -16.07
C THR A 250 -1.08 15.05 -16.92
N ARG A 251 -1.86 15.08 -18.03
CA ARG A 251 -2.17 13.93 -18.87
C ARG A 251 -2.88 12.80 -18.12
N ASN A 252 -3.60 13.15 -17.06
CA ASN A 252 -4.38 12.22 -16.26
C ASN A 252 -5.88 12.35 -16.57
N VAL A 253 -6.60 11.28 -16.30
CA VAL A 253 -8.07 11.21 -16.34
C VAL A 253 -8.56 11.10 -14.92
N SER A 254 -9.53 11.96 -14.55
CA SER A 254 -10.19 11.89 -13.26
C SER A 254 -11.23 10.78 -13.24
N LEU A 255 -11.24 10.01 -12.18
CA LEU A 255 -12.09 8.85 -11.94
C LEU A 255 -12.82 9.02 -10.62
N GLN A 256 -14.03 8.51 -10.54
CA GLN A 256 -14.82 8.52 -9.32
C GLN A 256 -15.37 7.13 -9.02
N GLY A 257 -15.07 6.64 -7.83
CA GLY A 257 -15.65 5.42 -7.28
C GLY A 257 -16.67 5.72 -6.19
N THR A 258 -17.65 4.85 -6.00
CA THR A 258 -18.61 4.92 -4.90
C THR A 258 -18.34 3.80 -3.91
N LEU A 259 -18.27 4.15 -2.63
CA LEU A 259 -18.03 3.24 -1.51
C LEU A 259 -19.18 3.32 -0.51
N GLU A 260 -19.59 2.19 0.04
CA GLU A 260 -20.47 2.14 1.20
C GLU A 260 -19.69 2.49 2.46
N ASN A 261 -20.29 3.28 3.35
CA ASN A 261 -19.65 3.78 4.55
C ASN A 261 -20.62 3.81 5.77
N PRO A 262 -21.25 2.68 6.08
CA PRO A 262 -22.33 2.62 7.07
C PRO A 262 -21.88 2.96 8.50
N ASP A 263 -20.62 2.82 8.81
CA ASP A 263 -20.01 3.16 10.10
C ASP A 263 -19.36 4.54 10.12
N HIS A 264 -19.49 5.32 9.05
CA HIS A 264 -18.96 6.68 8.89
C HIS A 264 -17.45 6.79 9.17
N ALA A 265 -16.71 5.70 8.95
CA ALA A 265 -15.26 5.63 9.15
C ALA A 265 -14.49 6.48 8.12
N LEU A 266 -14.99 6.55 6.89
CA LEU A 266 -14.46 7.42 5.85
C LEU A 266 -15.12 8.79 5.97
N ARG A 267 -14.30 9.85 5.97
CA ARG A 267 -14.80 11.23 6.02
C ARG A 267 -14.32 12.01 4.80
N PRO A 268 -15.18 12.86 4.23
CA PRO A 268 -14.77 13.75 3.14
C PRO A 268 -13.53 14.57 3.52
N GLY A 269 -12.60 14.69 2.56
CA GLY A 269 -11.30 15.32 2.76
C GLY A 269 -10.17 14.38 3.19
N MET A 270 -10.44 13.10 3.51
CA MET A 270 -9.39 12.13 3.79
C MET A 270 -8.64 11.74 2.52
N PHE A 271 -7.30 11.66 2.62
CA PHE A 271 -6.46 11.07 1.58
C PHE A 271 -6.48 9.54 1.70
N VAL A 272 -6.50 8.89 0.55
CA VAL A 272 -6.61 7.45 0.45
C VAL A 272 -5.74 6.90 -0.68
N LYS A 273 -5.22 5.70 -0.48
CA LYS A 273 -4.67 4.88 -1.55
C LYS A 273 -5.81 4.10 -2.20
N THR A 274 -5.93 4.22 -3.50
CA THR A 274 -7.01 3.61 -4.29
C THR A 274 -6.41 2.63 -5.29
N ASP A 275 -6.90 1.39 -5.29
CA ASP A 275 -6.49 0.33 -6.20
C ASP A 275 -7.70 -0.08 -7.06
N VAL A 276 -7.64 0.14 -8.37
CA VAL A 276 -8.63 -0.33 -9.33
C VAL A 276 -8.27 -1.73 -9.77
N VAL A 277 -9.14 -2.70 -9.53
CA VAL A 277 -8.94 -4.11 -9.88
C VAL A 277 -9.35 -4.32 -11.33
N LEU A 278 -8.40 -4.73 -12.18
CA LEU A 278 -8.69 -5.01 -13.58
C LEU A 278 -9.38 -6.37 -13.75
N PRO A 279 -10.25 -6.53 -14.77
CA PRO A 279 -11.02 -7.77 -14.97
C PRO A 279 -10.17 -8.93 -15.48
N GLU A 280 -9.00 -8.64 -16.04
CA GLU A 280 -8.07 -9.65 -16.52
C GLU A 280 -7.48 -10.43 -15.34
N LYS A 281 -7.67 -11.75 -15.38
CA LYS A 281 -6.97 -12.65 -14.46
C LYS A 281 -5.77 -13.23 -15.17
N ASN A 282 -4.60 -12.77 -14.82
CA ASN A 282 -3.36 -13.34 -15.33
C ASN A 282 -2.90 -14.45 -14.37
N LYS A 283 -2.72 -15.65 -14.94
CA LYS A 283 -2.02 -16.70 -14.20
C LYS A 283 -0.60 -16.25 -13.94
N THR A 284 -0.30 -16.02 -12.70
CA THR A 284 0.98 -15.46 -12.26
C THR A 284 1.61 -16.39 -11.24
N ILE A 285 2.91 -16.58 -11.37
CA ILE A 285 3.68 -17.33 -10.39
C ILE A 285 3.80 -16.48 -9.13
N VAL A 286 3.39 -17.04 -8.00
CA VAL A 286 3.38 -16.38 -6.70
C VAL A 286 4.26 -17.13 -5.73
N ILE A 287 5.14 -16.39 -5.05
CA ILE A 287 6.05 -16.93 -4.04
C ILE A 287 6.04 -16.05 -2.78
N PRO A 288 6.40 -16.60 -1.61
CA PRO A 288 6.65 -15.78 -0.42
C PRO A 288 7.74 -14.74 -0.69
N GLY A 289 7.54 -13.48 -0.29
CA GLY A 289 8.53 -12.41 -0.45
C GLY A 289 9.86 -12.70 0.25
N SER A 290 9.82 -13.47 1.35
CA SER A 290 11.01 -13.94 2.07
C SER A 290 11.90 -14.89 1.27
N ALA A 291 11.41 -15.46 0.16
CA ALA A 291 12.17 -16.33 -0.74
C ALA A 291 13.04 -15.55 -1.73
N VAL A 292 12.80 -14.24 -1.91
CA VAL A 292 13.53 -13.40 -2.85
C VAL A 292 14.81 -12.85 -2.19
N SER A 293 15.91 -13.04 -2.87
CA SER A 293 17.20 -12.43 -2.53
C SER A 293 17.43 -11.20 -3.41
N TYR A 294 17.32 -10.02 -2.82
CA TYR A 294 17.57 -8.74 -3.50
C TYR A 294 19.05 -8.43 -3.53
N ALA A 295 19.57 -8.14 -4.71
CA ALA A 295 20.96 -7.76 -4.90
C ALA A 295 21.11 -6.66 -5.96
N PRO A 296 22.14 -5.80 -5.89
CA PRO A 296 22.33 -4.71 -6.86
C PRO A 296 22.45 -5.18 -8.32
N TYR A 297 22.82 -6.43 -8.52
CA TYR A 297 23.00 -7.06 -9.84
C TYR A 297 21.76 -7.84 -10.32
N GLY A 298 20.70 -7.87 -9.54
CA GLY A 298 19.42 -8.50 -9.89
C GLY A 298 18.83 -9.34 -8.78
N ASP A 299 17.52 -9.51 -8.82
CA ASP A 299 16.75 -10.30 -7.88
C ASP A 299 16.88 -11.79 -8.23
N SER A 300 17.00 -12.63 -7.22
CA SER A 300 17.17 -14.06 -7.41
C SER A 300 16.44 -14.88 -6.36
N VAL A 301 16.16 -16.13 -6.68
CA VAL A 301 15.63 -17.14 -5.78
C VAL A 301 16.53 -18.36 -5.81
N PHE A 302 16.47 -19.18 -4.77
CA PHE A 302 17.21 -20.45 -4.73
C PHE A 302 16.26 -21.61 -4.96
N VAL A 303 16.40 -22.27 -6.12
CA VAL A 303 15.65 -23.48 -6.48
C VAL A 303 16.35 -24.68 -5.87
N ILE A 304 15.60 -25.57 -5.24
CA ILE A 304 16.11 -26.79 -4.62
C ILE A 304 16.05 -27.93 -5.63
N GLU A 305 17.20 -28.44 -5.99
CA GLU A 305 17.36 -29.59 -6.91
C GLU A 305 17.80 -30.82 -6.14
N LYS A 306 17.13 -31.96 -6.41
CA LYS A 306 17.58 -33.27 -5.92
C LYS A 306 18.65 -33.79 -6.85
N LYS A 307 19.88 -33.94 -6.38
CA LYS A 307 20.98 -34.49 -7.14
C LYS A 307 21.48 -35.78 -6.48
N LYS A 308 21.51 -36.86 -7.24
CA LYS A 308 22.06 -38.12 -6.79
C LYS A 308 23.58 -38.09 -6.99
N ASP A 309 24.34 -38.27 -5.92
CA ASP A 309 25.79 -38.36 -6.01
C ASP A 309 26.16 -39.65 -6.78
N PRO A 310 26.82 -39.54 -7.94
CA PRO A 310 27.14 -40.69 -8.78
C PRO A 310 28.10 -41.70 -8.11
N LYS A 311 28.79 -41.30 -7.02
CA LYS A 311 29.76 -42.15 -6.32
C LYS A 311 29.19 -42.81 -5.06
N THR A 312 28.27 -42.14 -4.35
CA THR A 312 27.77 -42.64 -3.07
C THR A 312 26.31 -43.11 -3.15
N GLY A 313 25.59 -42.83 -4.26
CA GLY A 313 24.17 -43.13 -4.42
C GLY A 313 23.24 -42.36 -3.48
N LYS A 314 23.78 -41.52 -2.60
CA LYS A 314 22.98 -40.68 -1.67
C LYS A 314 22.36 -39.52 -2.41
N GLU A 315 21.08 -39.30 -2.18
CA GLU A 315 20.38 -38.10 -2.65
C GLU A 315 20.80 -36.93 -1.78
N SER A 316 21.34 -35.88 -2.40
CA SER A 316 21.62 -34.59 -1.77
C SER A 316 20.74 -33.51 -2.39
N GLN A 317 20.23 -32.61 -1.53
CA GLN A 317 19.51 -31.43 -1.99
C GLN A 317 20.51 -30.30 -2.16
N LEU A 318 20.66 -29.84 -3.39
CA LEU A 318 21.53 -28.74 -3.77
C LEU A 318 20.67 -27.56 -4.18
N ILE A 319 21.13 -26.34 -3.93
CA ILE A 319 20.44 -25.15 -4.37
C ILE A 319 21.10 -24.59 -5.62
N ARG A 320 20.24 -24.14 -6.55
CA ARG A 320 20.64 -23.40 -7.75
C ARG A 320 20.08 -21.99 -7.65
N GLN A 321 20.95 -20.98 -7.69
CA GLN A 321 20.55 -19.59 -7.78
C GLN A 321 19.95 -19.32 -9.17
N GLN A 322 18.73 -18.79 -9.19
CA GLN A 322 18.02 -18.44 -10.40
C GLN A 322 17.60 -16.99 -10.35
N PHE A 323 18.03 -16.21 -11.35
CA PHE A 323 17.59 -14.82 -11.48
C PHE A 323 16.14 -14.77 -11.92
N VAL A 324 15.39 -13.89 -11.28
CA VAL A 324 13.96 -13.70 -11.51
C VAL A 324 13.65 -12.23 -11.75
N ARG A 325 12.54 -11.98 -12.42
CA ARG A 325 11.98 -10.63 -12.51
C ARG A 325 10.75 -10.58 -11.62
N VAL A 326 10.87 -9.90 -10.50
CA VAL A 326 9.76 -9.68 -9.56
C VAL A 326 8.72 -8.74 -10.16
N GLY A 327 7.47 -8.91 -9.77
CA GLY A 327 6.34 -8.07 -10.14
C GLY A 327 5.70 -7.43 -8.92
N GLU A 328 4.38 -7.43 -8.86
CA GLU A 328 3.59 -6.83 -7.80
C GLU A 328 3.69 -7.64 -6.50
N ALA A 329 3.77 -6.92 -5.36
CA ALA A 329 3.74 -7.52 -4.02
C ALA A 329 2.34 -7.36 -3.42
N ARG A 330 1.82 -8.42 -2.77
CA ARG A 330 0.56 -8.40 -2.02
C ARG A 330 0.71 -9.12 -0.70
N GLY A 331 0.66 -8.35 0.38
CA GLY A 331 0.96 -8.88 1.70
C GLY A 331 2.35 -9.49 1.74
N ASP A 332 2.43 -10.75 2.18
CA ASP A 332 3.69 -11.49 2.26
C ASP A 332 4.10 -12.18 0.93
N PHE A 333 3.30 -12.03 -0.13
CA PHE A 333 3.54 -12.66 -1.40
C PHE A 333 4.05 -11.69 -2.46
N ILE A 334 4.85 -12.21 -3.38
CA ILE A 334 5.37 -11.48 -4.55
C ILE A 334 5.10 -12.29 -5.82
N SER A 335 4.66 -11.60 -6.85
CA SER A 335 4.50 -12.17 -8.18
C SER A 335 5.85 -12.26 -8.91
N ILE A 336 6.03 -13.30 -9.73
CA ILE A 336 7.23 -13.48 -10.55
C ILE A 336 6.82 -13.45 -12.03
N ASN A 337 7.29 -12.43 -12.72
CA ASN A 337 6.98 -12.21 -14.13
C ASN A 337 7.81 -13.11 -15.07
N LYS A 338 9.07 -13.42 -14.69
CA LYS A 338 9.98 -14.27 -15.46
C LYS A 338 10.99 -14.96 -14.54
N GLY A 339 11.42 -16.16 -14.95
CA GLY A 339 12.55 -16.83 -14.34
C GLY A 339 12.19 -17.99 -13.41
N LEU A 340 10.92 -18.35 -13.21
CA LEU A 340 10.47 -19.49 -12.42
C LEU A 340 9.33 -20.23 -13.14
N ASN A 341 9.20 -21.52 -12.84
CA ASN A 341 8.10 -22.34 -13.34
C ASN A 341 7.26 -22.86 -12.18
N ALA A 342 5.95 -23.03 -12.42
CA ALA A 342 5.06 -23.66 -11.46
C ALA A 342 5.51 -25.09 -11.11
N GLY A 343 5.43 -25.46 -9.84
CA GLY A 343 5.84 -26.78 -9.33
C GLY A 343 7.31 -26.86 -8.91
N GLU A 344 8.15 -25.88 -9.21
CA GLU A 344 9.51 -25.82 -8.68
C GLU A 344 9.48 -25.65 -7.14
N THR A 345 10.44 -26.27 -6.46
CA THR A 345 10.60 -26.09 -5.01
C THR A 345 11.70 -25.08 -4.76
N ILE A 346 11.38 -24.03 -4.04
CA ILE A 346 12.31 -22.93 -3.71
C ILE A 346 12.57 -22.85 -2.22
N VAL A 347 13.67 -22.22 -1.84
CA VAL A 347 13.94 -21.85 -0.46
C VAL A 347 13.01 -20.69 -0.10
N SER A 348 12.26 -20.81 1.00
CA SER A 348 11.32 -19.80 1.48
C SER A 348 11.94 -18.83 2.49
N THR A 349 12.84 -19.33 3.38
CA THR A 349 13.54 -18.48 4.36
C THR A 349 15.00 -18.89 4.51
N GLY A 350 15.84 -17.95 4.94
CA GLY A 350 17.28 -18.16 5.14
C GLY A 350 18.13 -17.88 3.90
N VAL A 351 17.55 -17.24 2.88
CA VAL A 351 18.19 -16.98 1.57
C VAL A 351 19.52 -16.21 1.66
N PHE A 352 19.67 -15.31 2.64
CA PHE A 352 20.85 -14.45 2.80
C PHE A 352 22.15 -15.20 3.18
N LYS A 353 22.05 -16.44 3.65
CA LYS A 353 23.21 -17.29 4.01
C LYS A 353 23.64 -18.23 2.89
N LEU A 354 22.91 -18.25 1.79
CA LEU A 354 23.04 -19.25 0.75
C LEU A 354 23.96 -18.78 -0.39
N ARG A 355 24.62 -19.74 -1.00
CA ARG A 355 25.39 -19.55 -2.23
C ARG A 355 25.05 -20.67 -3.21
N ASN A 356 25.18 -20.38 -4.49
CA ASN A 356 24.93 -21.36 -5.55
C ASN A 356 25.71 -22.65 -5.35
N GLY A 357 25.03 -23.79 -5.45
CA GLY A 357 25.63 -25.12 -5.31
C GLY A 357 25.82 -25.63 -3.87
N MET A 358 25.35 -24.88 -2.84
CA MET A 358 25.43 -25.37 -1.46
C MET A 358 24.44 -26.51 -1.19
N PRO A 359 24.83 -27.51 -0.36
CA PRO A 359 23.90 -28.51 0.13
C PRO A 359 22.98 -27.90 1.21
N VAL A 360 21.70 -28.27 1.16
CA VAL A 360 20.69 -27.82 2.12
C VAL A 360 19.90 -28.99 2.69
N THR A 361 19.34 -28.78 3.89
CA THR A 361 18.38 -29.68 4.52
C THR A 361 17.09 -28.91 4.74
N ILE A 362 15.98 -29.45 4.26
CA ILE A 362 14.66 -28.82 4.42
C ILE A 362 14.12 -29.15 5.81
N ASN A 363 13.75 -28.13 6.56
CA ASN A 363 12.94 -28.25 7.78
C ASN A 363 11.85 -27.17 7.75
N ASN A 364 10.60 -27.61 7.59
CA ASN A 364 9.44 -26.73 7.49
C ASN A 364 8.68 -26.54 8.82
N ASP A 365 9.16 -27.09 9.93
CA ASP A 365 8.48 -26.99 11.23
C ASP A 365 8.39 -25.53 11.71
N LEU A 366 9.36 -24.71 11.34
CA LEU A 366 9.43 -23.28 11.68
C LEU A 366 9.14 -22.37 10.47
N ALA A 367 8.52 -22.91 9.40
CA ALA A 367 8.21 -22.12 8.22
C ALA A 367 7.15 -21.05 8.56
N PRO A 368 7.42 -19.77 8.28
CA PRO A 368 6.39 -18.73 8.40
C PRO A 368 5.20 -19.08 7.50
N LYS A 369 4.00 -18.80 7.95
CA LYS A 369 2.80 -18.91 7.12
C LYS A 369 2.55 -17.56 6.48
N PRO A 370 2.89 -17.37 5.22
CA PRO A 370 2.67 -16.08 4.56
C PRO A 370 1.17 -15.80 4.44
N GLN A 371 0.79 -14.53 4.61
CA GLN A 371 -0.60 -14.07 4.57
C GLN A 371 -0.76 -12.98 3.51
N LEU A 372 -1.93 -12.95 2.85
CA LEU A 372 -2.27 -11.89 1.90
C LEU A 372 -2.53 -10.54 2.59
N ASN A 373 -3.00 -10.58 3.85
CA ASN A 373 -3.21 -9.41 4.70
C ASN A 373 -2.51 -9.62 6.04
N PRO A 374 -1.18 -9.49 6.10
CA PRO A 374 -0.44 -9.64 7.34
C PRO A 374 -0.86 -8.53 8.31
N LYS A 375 -1.25 -8.91 9.52
CA LYS A 375 -1.44 -7.96 10.61
C LYS A 375 -0.09 -7.77 11.29
N PRO A 376 0.50 -6.55 11.29
CA PRO A 376 1.69 -6.27 12.07
C PRO A 376 1.40 -6.63 13.53
N ILE A 377 2.30 -7.38 14.15
CA ILE A 377 2.26 -7.55 15.60
C ILE A 377 2.75 -6.22 16.15
N ASP A 378 1.85 -5.48 16.80
CA ASP A 378 2.20 -4.25 17.49
C ASP A 378 3.31 -4.56 18.47
N SER A 379 4.47 -3.95 18.21
CA SER A 379 5.64 -3.99 19.08
C SER A 379 5.53 -2.92 20.17
#